data_f79c75d5752bc21979924838db03faa7
#
_entry.id   f79c75d5752bc21979924838db03faa7
#
_cell.length_a   1.000
_cell.length_b   1.000
_cell.length_c   1.000
_cell.angle_alpha   90.00
_cell.angle_beta   90.00
_cell.angle_gamma   90.00
#
_symmetry.space_group_name_H-M   'P 1'
#
loop_
_entity.id
_entity.type
_entity.pdbx_description
1 polymer ?
#
loop_
_entity_poly.entity_id
_entity_poly.type
_entity_poly.pdbx_seq_one_letter_code
_entity_poly.pdbx_strand_id
1 'polypeptide(L)'
;MKTAITSLLVTGLLLGAAPAPATAQASGPDPDGPSLVVLVRHAERAGPSADDPGLTDTGAQRSRDLARLLGDAGITRIHSSDTRRTRETAFPLAGQEGLEIEIYDHRNLEAFAAALLAMPGRHLVVGHSNTTDEMSVLLGGASHGPIVEEWEYDRVYFLTPRPDGGMETVMLRFGPVPERP
;
A
#
# COMPACT_ATOMS: atom_id res chain seq x y z
N MET A 1 -86.59 16.59 34.15
CA MET A 1 -85.81 16.24 32.95
C MET A 1 -84.35 16.53 33.30
N LYS A 2 -83.55 15.44 33.55
CA LYS A 2 -82.11 15.53 33.89
C LYS A 2 -81.33 14.78 32.79
N THR A 3 -80.59 15.55 32.02
CA THR A 3 -79.73 15.01 30.95
C THR A 3 -78.38 14.69 31.54
N ALA A 4 -77.99 13.40 31.48
CA ALA A 4 -76.68 12.93 31.86
C ALA A 4 -75.69 13.02 30.68
N ILE A 5 -74.57 13.69 30.89
CA ILE A 5 -73.44 13.75 29.92
C ILE A 5 -72.47 12.69 30.30
N THR A 6 -72.30 11.71 29.45
CA THR A 6 -71.28 10.63 29.59
C THR A 6 -69.98 11.10 28.98
N SER A 7 -68.93 11.26 29.79
CA SER A 7 -67.61 11.63 29.36
C SER A 7 -66.83 10.36 28.94
N LEU A 8 -66.41 10.29 27.71
CA LEU A 8 -65.59 9.22 27.13
C LEU A 8 -64.09 9.60 27.28
N LEU A 9 -63.39 8.85 28.17
CA LEU A 9 -61.95 8.98 28.32
C LEU A 9 -61.27 8.17 27.21
N VAL A 10 -60.59 8.81 26.30
CA VAL A 10 -59.72 8.18 25.31
C VAL A 10 -58.31 8.13 25.88
N THR A 11 -57.86 6.91 26.27
CA THR A 11 -56.51 6.65 26.75
C THR A 11 -55.61 6.44 25.49
N GLY A 12 -54.81 7.44 25.13
CA GLY A 12 -53.86 7.35 24.05
C GLY A 12 -52.64 6.52 24.48
N LEU A 13 -52.43 5.40 23.80
CA LEU A 13 -51.24 4.53 23.97
C LEU A 13 -50.08 5.13 23.13
N LEU A 14 -49.13 5.76 23.80
CA LEU A 14 -47.87 6.23 23.18
C LEU A 14 -46.98 5.00 22.94
N LEU A 15 -46.94 4.48 21.70
CA LEU A 15 -45.91 3.56 21.28
C LEU A 15 -44.58 4.33 21.14
N GLY A 16 -43.68 4.12 22.08
CA GLY A 16 -42.30 4.61 21.99
C GLY A 16 -41.54 3.82 20.88
N ALA A 17 -41.23 4.52 19.78
CA ALA A 17 -40.33 3.98 18.76
C ALA A 17 -38.92 3.88 19.37
N ALA A 18 -38.41 2.64 19.53
CA ALA A 18 -37.02 2.42 19.88
C ALA A 18 -36.12 2.96 18.74
N PRO A 19 -35.00 3.63 19.05
CA PRO A 19 -34.07 4.06 18.01
C PRO A 19 -33.49 2.83 17.34
N ALA A 20 -33.56 2.78 16.00
CA ALA A 20 -32.92 1.75 15.20
C ALA A 20 -31.39 1.81 15.43
N PRO A 21 -30.69 0.65 15.52
CA PRO A 21 -29.25 0.65 15.63
C PRO A 21 -28.67 1.38 14.41
N ALA A 22 -27.80 2.37 14.69
CA ALA A 22 -27.04 3.04 13.64
C ALA A 22 -26.16 1.98 12.95
N THR A 23 -26.53 1.59 11.74
CA THR A 23 -25.64 0.81 10.88
C THR A 23 -24.43 1.67 10.62
N ALA A 24 -23.27 1.27 11.17
CA ALA A 24 -21.97 1.82 10.77
C ALA A 24 -21.88 1.61 9.24
N GLN A 25 -22.00 2.67 8.49
CA GLN A 25 -21.70 2.66 7.06
C GLN A 25 -20.22 2.40 6.96
N ALA A 26 -19.83 1.25 6.35
CA ALA A 26 -18.47 1.02 5.93
C ALA A 26 -18.11 2.21 5.03
N SER A 27 -17.20 3.05 5.50
CA SER A 27 -16.63 4.12 4.68
C SER A 27 -15.92 3.42 3.52
N GLY A 28 -16.30 3.74 2.28
CA GLY A 28 -15.57 3.29 1.09
C GLY A 28 -14.10 3.75 1.14
N PRO A 29 -13.28 3.31 0.17
CA PRO A 29 -11.90 3.77 0.08
C PRO A 29 -11.83 5.29 0.17
N ASP A 30 -10.87 5.79 0.97
CA ASP A 30 -10.67 7.24 1.11
C ASP A 30 -10.33 7.84 -0.27
N PRO A 31 -11.13 8.77 -0.82
CA PRO A 31 -10.85 9.39 -2.10
C PRO A 31 -9.54 10.20 -2.09
N ASP A 32 -9.07 10.61 -0.91
CA ASP A 32 -7.83 11.38 -0.73
C ASP A 32 -6.63 10.46 -0.44
N GLY A 33 -6.85 9.14 -0.29
CA GLY A 33 -5.81 8.14 -0.07
C GLY A 33 -5.32 7.46 -1.34
N PRO A 34 -4.30 6.57 -1.23
CA PRO A 34 -3.77 5.84 -2.37
C PRO A 34 -4.79 4.83 -2.91
N SER A 35 -4.90 4.72 -4.23
CA SER A 35 -5.73 3.70 -4.89
C SER A 35 -4.97 2.40 -5.17
N LEU A 36 -3.64 2.46 -5.14
CA LEU A 36 -2.72 1.33 -5.26
C LEU A 36 -1.38 1.69 -4.63
N VAL A 37 -0.80 0.77 -3.87
CA VAL A 37 0.62 0.86 -3.47
C VAL A 37 1.32 -0.42 -3.91
N VAL A 38 2.38 -0.29 -4.69
CA VAL A 38 3.25 -1.39 -5.09
C VAL A 38 4.54 -1.29 -4.27
N LEU A 39 4.88 -2.37 -3.54
CA LEU A 39 6.11 -2.42 -2.76
C LEU A 39 7.07 -3.44 -3.36
N VAL A 40 8.33 -3.08 -3.48
CA VAL A 40 9.41 -3.98 -3.90
C VAL A 40 10.67 -3.73 -3.08
N ARG A 41 11.44 -4.76 -2.87
CA ARG A 41 12.85 -4.64 -2.50
C ARG A 41 13.66 -4.16 -3.70
N HIS A 42 14.77 -3.41 -3.47
CA HIS A 42 15.74 -3.14 -4.54
C HIS A 42 16.19 -4.44 -5.22
N ALA A 43 16.54 -4.37 -6.48
CA ALA A 43 17.05 -5.50 -7.25
C ALA A 43 18.48 -5.90 -6.82
N GLU A 44 19.04 -6.95 -7.39
CA GLU A 44 20.34 -7.50 -7.06
C GLU A 44 21.43 -6.43 -7.10
N ARG A 45 22.09 -6.22 -5.98
CA ARG A 45 23.17 -5.25 -5.83
C ARG A 45 24.54 -5.88 -6.08
N ALA A 46 25.47 -5.09 -6.57
CA ALA A 46 26.88 -5.46 -6.62
C ALA A 46 27.44 -5.75 -5.21
N GLY A 47 28.53 -6.48 -5.13
CA GLY A 47 29.15 -6.90 -3.89
C GLY A 47 29.53 -5.72 -2.97
N PRO A 48 29.94 -6.01 -1.72
CA PRO A 48 30.13 -5.04 -0.64
C PRO A 48 31.38 -4.16 -0.79
N SER A 49 32.04 -4.15 -1.95
CA SER A 49 33.28 -3.42 -2.19
C SER A 49 33.11 -1.90 -2.37
N ALA A 50 31.86 -1.39 -2.32
CA ALA A 50 31.54 0.03 -2.39
C ALA A 50 30.60 0.42 -1.24
N ASP A 51 30.72 1.65 -0.76
CA ASP A 51 29.89 2.19 0.31
C ASP A 51 28.40 2.24 -0.07
N ASP A 52 28.08 2.54 -1.35
CA ASP A 52 26.73 2.54 -1.90
C ASP A 52 26.71 1.78 -3.26
N PRO A 53 26.68 0.44 -3.25
CA PRO A 53 26.75 -0.35 -4.46
C PRO A 53 25.50 -0.17 -5.34
N GLY A 54 25.73 -0.05 -6.65
CA GLY A 54 24.67 -0.10 -7.66
C GLY A 54 24.19 -1.52 -7.95
N LEU A 55 23.33 -1.66 -8.97
CA LEU A 55 22.82 -2.97 -9.40
C LEU A 55 23.87 -3.79 -10.16
N THR A 56 23.71 -5.11 -10.10
CA THR A 56 24.35 -6.05 -11.03
C THR A 56 23.62 -6.03 -12.39
N ASP A 57 24.17 -6.74 -13.40
CA ASP A 57 23.45 -6.91 -14.68
C ASP A 57 22.11 -7.63 -14.50
N THR A 58 22.02 -8.62 -13.59
CA THR A 58 20.77 -9.29 -13.22
C THR A 58 19.81 -8.30 -12.56
N GLY A 59 20.29 -7.48 -11.63
CA GLY A 59 19.50 -6.44 -10.99
C GLY A 59 19.00 -5.38 -11.98
N ALA A 60 19.84 -4.97 -12.90
CA ALA A 60 19.43 -4.05 -13.98
C ALA A 60 18.38 -4.69 -14.91
N GLN A 61 18.44 -6.00 -15.16
CA GLN A 61 17.39 -6.70 -15.90
C GLN A 61 16.08 -6.76 -15.10
N ARG A 62 16.13 -7.11 -13.80
CA ARG A 62 14.95 -7.10 -12.92
C ARG A 62 14.29 -5.72 -12.83
N SER A 63 15.08 -4.66 -12.79
CA SER A 63 14.60 -3.28 -12.83
C SER A 63 13.80 -2.98 -14.12
N ARG A 64 14.27 -3.44 -15.28
CA ARG A 64 13.52 -3.33 -16.55
C ARG A 64 12.26 -4.19 -16.57
N ASP A 65 12.32 -5.41 -15.98
CA ASP A 65 11.17 -6.28 -15.86
C ASP A 65 10.09 -5.69 -14.93
N LEU A 66 10.51 -4.99 -13.86
CA LEU A 66 9.60 -4.21 -13.01
C LEU A 66 8.90 -3.09 -13.81
N ALA A 67 9.66 -2.33 -14.59
CA ALA A 67 9.09 -1.27 -15.44
C ALA A 67 8.07 -1.84 -16.43
N ARG A 68 8.38 -2.98 -17.07
CA ARG A 68 7.45 -3.66 -17.98
C ARG A 68 6.22 -4.20 -17.25
N LEU A 69 6.37 -4.74 -16.04
CA LEU A 69 5.25 -5.25 -15.22
C LEU A 69 4.27 -4.13 -14.85
N LEU A 70 4.79 -2.93 -14.56
CA LEU A 70 4.02 -1.82 -14.05
C LEU A 70 3.65 -0.76 -15.11
N GLY A 71 4.10 -0.90 -16.36
CA GLY A 71 3.90 0.10 -17.42
C GLY A 71 2.44 0.45 -17.70
N ASP A 72 1.51 -0.53 -17.54
CA ASP A 72 0.07 -0.29 -17.68
C ASP A 72 -0.65 -0.15 -16.32
N ALA A 73 0.10 -0.12 -15.21
CA ALA A 73 -0.47 -0.01 -13.87
C ALA A 73 -0.90 1.42 -13.53
N GLY A 74 -0.54 2.42 -14.35
CA GLY A 74 -0.88 3.82 -14.14
C GLY A 74 -0.24 4.39 -12.88
N ILE A 75 1.00 4.03 -12.57
CA ILE A 75 1.77 4.59 -11.46
C ILE A 75 1.88 6.10 -11.65
N THR A 76 1.57 6.87 -10.62
CA THR A 76 1.60 8.34 -10.63
C THR A 76 2.71 8.91 -9.76
N ARG A 77 3.28 8.12 -8.85
CA ARG A 77 4.36 8.54 -7.95
C ARG A 77 5.30 7.37 -7.66
N ILE A 78 6.58 7.68 -7.57
CA ILE A 78 7.63 6.69 -7.30
C ILE A 78 8.45 7.16 -6.10
N HIS A 79 8.55 6.30 -5.07
CA HIS A 79 9.30 6.57 -3.86
C HIS A 79 10.47 5.60 -3.73
N SER A 80 11.61 6.10 -3.30
CA SER A 80 12.83 5.32 -3.08
C SER A 80 13.54 5.75 -1.81
N SER A 81 14.15 4.82 -1.09
CA SER A 81 15.15 5.22 -0.09
C SER A 81 16.37 5.83 -0.77
N ASP A 82 17.16 6.62 -0.03
CA ASP A 82 18.34 7.30 -0.58
C ASP A 82 19.56 6.36 -0.66
N THR A 83 19.42 5.29 -1.49
CA THR A 83 20.56 4.45 -1.86
C THR A 83 20.61 4.26 -3.37
N ARG A 84 21.81 4.07 -3.91
CA ARG A 84 22.00 3.92 -5.35
C ARG A 84 21.17 2.75 -5.90
N ARG A 85 21.21 1.59 -5.26
CA ARG A 85 20.49 0.39 -5.69
C ARG A 85 18.97 0.54 -5.73
N THR A 86 18.37 1.27 -4.78
CA THR A 86 16.91 1.50 -4.78
C THR A 86 16.50 2.49 -5.87
N ARG A 87 17.26 3.57 -6.05
CA ARG A 87 17.03 4.52 -7.16
C ARG A 87 17.21 3.86 -8.52
N GLU A 88 18.27 3.07 -8.71
CA GLU A 88 18.50 2.33 -9.97
C GLU A 88 17.39 1.30 -10.25
N THR A 89 16.78 0.70 -9.21
CA THR A 89 15.62 -0.20 -9.37
C THR A 89 14.39 0.56 -9.87
N ALA A 90 14.16 1.77 -9.40
CA ALA A 90 13.02 2.62 -9.80
C ALA A 90 13.22 3.29 -11.18
N PHE A 91 14.46 3.54 -11.56
CA PHE A 91 14.82 4.41 -12.68
C PHE A 91 14.17 4.04 -14.03
N PRO A 92 14.11 2.76 -14.48
CA PRO A 92 13.48 2.43 -15.75
C PRO A 92 12.00 2.80 -15.81
N LEU A 93 11.23 2.57 -14.75
CA LEU A 93 9.82 2.97 -14.69
C LEU A 93 9.69 4.49 -14.64
N ALA A 94 10.51 5.15 -13.84
CA ALA A 94 10.51 6.61 -13.74
C ALA A 94 10.75 7.26 -15.10
N GLY A 95 11.73 6.76 -15.87
CA GLY A 95 12.00 7.23 -17.23
C GLY A 95 10.88 6.93 -18.22
N GLN A 96 10.24 5.77 -18.13
CA GLN A 96 9.11 5.38 -18.99
C GLN A 96 7.88 6.27 -18.76
N GLU A 97 7.54 6.55 -17.49
CA GLU A 97 6.35 7.31 -17.10
C GLU A 97 6.60 8.84 -17.03
N GLY A 98 7.86 9.28 -17.17
CA GLY A 98 8.23 10.69 -17.03
C GLY A 98 8.05 11.22 -15.60
N LEU A 99 8.23 10.35 -14.59
CA LEU A 99 8.04 10.66 -13.17
C LEU A 99 9.39 10.92 -12.48
N GLU A 100 9.37 11.79 -11.47
CA GLU A 100 10.49 11.96 -10.54
C GLU A 100 10.50 10.86 -9.49
N ILE A 101 11.70 10.53 -8.98
CA ILE A 101 11.87 9.60 -7.86
C ILE A 101 11.93 10.42 -6.57
N GLU A 102 10.90 10.31 -5.75
CA GLU A 102 10.78 10.97 -4.45
C GLU A 102 11.55 10.18 -3.38
N ILE A 103 12.44 10.85 -2.65
CA ILE A 103 13.23 10.19 -1.60
C ILE A 103 12.46 10.18 -0.28
N TYR A 104 12.37 9.01 0.35
CA TYR A 104 11.81 8.85 1.69
C TYR A 104 12.87 8.36 2.69
N ASP A 105 12.69 8.67 3.96
CA ASP A 105 13.54 8.17 5.05
C ASP A 105 13.12 6.76 5.48
N HIS A 106 13.87 5.76 5.03
CA HIS A 106 13.63 4.35 5.35
C HIS A 106 13.89 3.98 6.83
N ARG A 107 14.41 4.91 7.64
CA ARG A 107 14.62 4.75 9.09
C ARG A 107 13.39 5.19 9.90
N ASN A 108 12.45 5.88 9.24
CA ASN A 108 11.21 6.36 9.84
C ASN A 108 10.00 5.88 8.99
N LEU A 109 9.82 4.56 8.93
CA LEU A 109 8.79 3.94 8.09
C LEU A 109 7.38 4.30 8.53
N GLU A 110 7.13 4.43 9.84
CA GLU A 110 5.80 4.78 10.37
C GLU A 110 5.36 6.16 9.86
N ALA A 111 6.25 7.16 9.91
CA ALA A 111 5.94 8.49 9.39
C ALA A 111 5.73 8.48 7.87
N PHE A 112 6.52 7.70 7.13
CA PHE A 112 6.36 7.58 5.69
C PHE A 112 5.06 6.83 5.33
N ALA A 113 4.71 5.76 6.03
CA ALA A 113 3.46 5.04 5.83
C ALA A 113 2.23 5.95 6.08
N ALA A 114 2.25 6.72 7.17
CA ALA A 114 1.18 7.67 7.48
C ALA A 114 1.04 8.75 6.40
N ALA A 115 2.17 9.29 5.90
CA ALA A 115 2.17 10.25 4.79
C ALA A 115 1.65 9.63 3.50
N LEU A 116 2.04 8.38 3.19
CA LEU A 116 1.63 7.67 1.99
C LEU A 116 0.12 7.37 1.99
N LEU A 117 -0.45 7.00 3.15
CA LEU A 117 -1.89 6.77 3.30
C LEU A 117 -2.74 8.05 3.06
N ALA A 118 -2.16 9.23 3.25
CA ALA A 118 -2.80 10.52 2.98
C ALA A 118 -2.49 11.06 1.57
N MET A 119 -1.80 10.30 0.73
CA MET A 119 -1.45 10.72 -0.63
C MET A 119 -2.32 10.02 -1.67
N PRO A 120 -3.15 10.75 -2.44
CA PRO A 120 -3.90 10.15 -3.53
C PRO A 120 -2.97 9.67 -4.66
N GLY A 121 -3.40 8.62 -5.34
CA GLY A 121 -2.70 8.11 -6.52
C GLY A 121 -2.31 6.65 -6.47
N ARG A 122 -1.43 6.27 -7.37
CA ARG A 122 -0.89 4.91 -7.51
C ARG A 122 0.62 4.98 -7.34
N HIS A 123 1.13 4.30 -6.34
CA HIS A 123 2.48 4.47 -5.85
C HIS A 123 3.35 3.24 -6.10
N LEU A 124 4.60 3.45 -6.55
CA LEU A 124 5.68 2.47 -6.40
C LEU A 124 6.57 2.90 -5.23
N VAL A 125 6.86 1.98 -4.31
CA VAL A 125 7.83 2.18 -3.21
C VAL A 125 8.93 1.14 -3.34
N VAL A 126 10.17 1.61 -3.48
CA VAL A 126 11.35 0.74 -3.54
C VAL A 126 12.12 0.84 -2.21
N GLY A 127 12.17 -0.27 -1.49
CA GLY A 127 12.81 -0.38 -0.18
C GLY A 127 13.87 -1.49 -0.11
N HIS A 128 13.99 -2.11 1.06
CA HIS A 128 15.01 -3.10 1.42
C HIS A 128 14.35 -4.39 1.93
N SER A 129 15.15 -5.45 2.12
CA SER A 129 14.69 -6.74 2.66
C SER A 129 13.97 -6.61 4.01
N ASN A 130 14.47 -5.73 4.87
CA ASN A 130 13.93 -5.48 6.21
C ASN A 130 12.77 -4.47 6.26
N THR A 131 12.53 -3.70 5.20
CA THR A 131 11.53 -2.62 5.20
C THR A 131 10.30 -2.90 4.33
N THR A 132 10.44 -3.76 3.32
CA THR A 132 9.36 -3.97 2.33
C THR A 132 8.15 -4.70 2.93
N ASP A 133 8.36 -5.80 3.68
CA ASP A 133 7.26 -6.51 4.34
C ASP A 133 6.69 -5.70 5.51
N GLU A 134 7.53 -5.01 6.28
CA GLU A 134 7.12 -4.10 7.34
C GLU A 134 6.23 -2.96 6.82
N MET A 135 6.60 -2.36 5.67
CA MET A 135 5.78 -1.34 5.03
C MET A 135 4.39 -1.86 4.64
N SER A 136 4.27 -3.12 4.16
CA SER A 136 2.97 -3.73 3.89
C SER A 136 2.08 -3.73 5.13
N VAL A 137 2.63 -4.11 6.28
CA VAL A 137 1.90 -4.13 7.56
C VAL A 137 1.54 -2.73 8.04
N LEU A 138 2.46 -1.77 7.97
CA LEU A 138 2.23 -0.37 8.36
C LEU A 138 1.13 0.30 7.53
N LEU A 139 0.97 -0.09 6.27
CA LEU A 139 -0.12 0.36 5.39
C LEU A 139 -1.45 -0.37 5.65
N GLY A 140 -1.51 -1.28 6.61
CA GLY A 140 -2.72 -2.05 6.93
C GLY A 140 -2.93 -3.28 6.05
N GLY A 141 -1.90 -3.71 5.33
CA GLY A 141 -1.86 -4.93 4.54
C GLY A 141 -1.36 -6.15 5.34
N ALA A 142 -1.21 -7.28 4.65
CA ALA A 142 -0.73 -8.52 5.23
C ALA A 142 0.81 -8.62 5.20
N SER A 143 1.40 -9.26 6.24
CA SER A 143 2.77 -9.75 6.19
C SER A 143 2.85 -11.05 5.40
N HIS A 144 3.90 -11.20 4.61
CA HIS A 144 4.28 -12.45 3.93
C HIS A 144 5.59 -13.02 4.47
N GLY A 145 5.99 -12.53 5.66
CA GLY A 145 7.21 -12.93 6.34
C GLY A 145 8.48 -12.28 5.79
N PRO A 146 9.59 -12.43 6.50
CA PRO A 146 10.84 -11.77 6.18
C PRO A 146 11.33 -12.14 4.78
N ILE A 147 11.93 -11.15 4.11
CA ILE A 147 12.61 -11.35 2.82
C ILE A 147 14.03 -11.81 3.11
N VAL A 148 14.44 -12.93 2.51
CA VAL A 148 15.81 -13.45 2.67
C VAL A 148 16.80 -12.54 1.96
N GLU A 149 17.68 -11.90 2.75
CA GLU A 149 18.56 -10.83 2.24
C GLU A 149 19.53 -11.30 1.16
N GLU A 150 20.04 -12.51 1.30
CA GLU A 150 21.11 -13.05 0.47
C GLU A 150 20.69 -13.27 -0.98
N TRP A 151 19.42 -13.62 -1.21
CA TRP A 151 18.97 -14.02 -2.55
C TRP A 151 17.55 -13.62 -2.96
N GLU A 152 16.66 -13.22 -2.05
CA GLU A 152 15.25 -13.02 -2.38
C GLU A 152 14.96 -11.59 -2.86
N TYR A 153 15.00 -11.36 -4.17
CA TYR A 153 14.81 -10.07 -4.83
C TYR A 153 13.53 -9.98 -5.68
N ASP A 154 12.75 -11.05 -5.77
CA ASP A 154 11.69 -11.24 -6.75
C ASP A 154 10.28 -10.98 -6.22
N ARG A 155 10.10 -10.61 -4.95
CA ARG A 155 8.77 -10.28 -4.42
C ARG A 155 8.30 -8.90 -4.89
N VAL A 156 7.02 -8.86 -5.30
CA VAL A 156 6.27 -7.62 -5.50
C VAL A 156 4.94 -7.72 -4.76
N TYR A 157 4.60 -6.69 -4.01
CA TYR A 157 3.37 -6.59 -3.23
C TYR A 157 2.48 -5.55 -3.87
N PHE A 158 1.23 -5.91 -4.13
CA PHE A 158 0.19 -5.00 -4.58
C PHE A 158 -0.80 -4.80 -3.43
N LEU A 159 -0.91 -3.58 -2.95
CA LEU A 159 -1.83 -3.21 -1.88
C LEU A 159 -2.92 -2.31 -2.45
N THR A 160 -4.18 -2.70 -2.25
CA THR A 160 -5.35 -1.93 -2.66
C THR A 160 -6.27 -1.66 -1.47
N PRO A 161 -6.87 -0.46 -1.37
CA PRO A 161 -7.77 -0.13 -0.27
C PRO A 161 -8.98 -1.05 -0.24
N ARG A 162 -9.38 -1.50 0.95
CA ARG A 162 -10.59 -2.29 1.17
C ARG A 162 -11.75 -1.39 1.63
N PRO A 163 -12.99 -1.73 1.26
CA PRO A 163 -14.16 -0.96 1.68
C PRO A 163 -14.37 -0.91 3.20
N ASP A 164 -13.84 -1.88 3.94
CA ASP A 164 -13.91 -1.99 5.40
C ASP A 164 -12.74 -1.31 6.12
N GLY A 165 -11.85 -0.66 5.38
CA GLY A 165 -10.59 -0.09 5.85
C GLY A 165 -9.43 -1.07 5.74
N GLY A 166 -8.20 -0.55 5.84
CA GLY A 166 -6.97 -1.31 5.61
C GLY A 166 -6.72 -1.59 4.12
N MET A 167 -5.74 -2.47 3.86
CA MET A 167 -5.32 -2.82 2.50
C MET A 167 -5.47 -4.32 2.25
N GLU A 168 -5.98 -4.70 1.10
CA GLU A 168 -5.81 -6.04 0.57
C GLU A 168 -4.41 -6.15 -0.03
N THR A 169 -3.72 -7.25 0.27
CA THR A 169 -2.35 -7.49 -0.21
C THR A 169 -2.31 -8.73 -1.09
N VAL A 170 -1.80 -8.55 -2.30
CA VAL A 170 -1.45 -9.66 -3.21
C VAL A 170 0.06 -9.64 -3.41
N MET A 171 0.76 -10.70 -3.00
CA MET A 171 2.19 -10.85 -3.24
C MET A 171 2.43 -11.80 -4.41
N LEU A 172 3.18 -11.32 -5.39
CA LEU A 172 3.60 -12.08 -6.58
C LEU A 172 5.14 -12.12 -6.66
N ARG A 173 5.61 -12.90 -7.61
CA ARG A 173 7.04 -12.96 -7.96
C ARG A 173 7.23 -12.50 -9.41
N PHE A 174 8.33 -11.79 -9.66
CA PHE A 174 8.61 -11.21 -10.98
C PHE A 174 10.08 -11.28 -11.34
N GLY A 175 10.35 -11.19 -12.66
CA GLY A 175 11.70 -11.17 -13.20
C GLY A 175 12.43 -12.51 -13.12
N PRO A 176 13.76 -12.54 -13.23
CA PRO A 176 14.56 -13.76 -13.14
C PRO A 176 14.36 -14.48 -11.81
N VAL A 177 14.31 -15.82 -11.85
CA VAL A 177 14.27 -16.64 -10.63
C VAL A 177 15.58 -16.45 -9.87
N PRO A 178 15.54 -16.03 -8.57
CA PRO A 178 16.76 -15.84 -7.81
C PRO A 178 17.53 -17.17 -7.61
N GLU A 179 18.85 -17.11 -7.76
CA GLU A 179 19.71 -18.22 -7.40
C GLU A 179 19.74 -18.37 -5.87
N ARG A 180 19.36 -19.55 -5.41
CA ARG A 180 19.44 -19.93 -3.99
C ARG A 180 20.78 -20.57 -3.73
N PRO A 181 21.51 -20.18 -2.68
CA PRO A 181 22.76 -20.81 -2.29
C PRO A 181 22.59 -22.27 -1.86
#